data_9e257f511435f5c6a7ae8b498b5e0655
#
_entry.id   9e257f511435f5c6a7ae8b498b5e0655
#
_cell.length_a   1.000
_cell.length_b   1.000
_cell.length_c   1.000
_cell.angle_alpha   90.00
_cell.angle_beta   90.00
_cell.angle_gamma   90.00
#
_symmetry.space_group_name_H-M   'P 1'
#
loop_
_entity.id
_entity.type
_entity.pdbx_description
1 polymer ?
#
loop_
_entity_poly.entity_id
_entity_poly.type
_entity_poly.pdbx_seq_one_letter_code
_entity_poly.pdbx_strand_id
1 'polypeptide(L)'
;MRPSGRDAGAVRLLLPLYLAHHWSVQRALLLENVHPTSVPILESAGYEVDYRKGALDEDELIAALDGVQLLGIRSKTEVTARVLSEATDLVGVGAFSIGTNQINLTAAAHRGIAVFNAPFSNTRSVVELAIAEIISLTRRMTERDRALHAGVWDKSAEGSHEVRGRTLGIIGYGNIGSQLSVLAENLGMSVVFYDTQEKLALGNARRAETLDELLETADIVTLHVDGRSGNAGLFGAKQFARMKQGAIFLNLCRGFVVDVDSLAEHITSGHLSGAAVDVFPAEPKKRGDAFESVLRGLPNVILTPHVGGSTEEAQEAIGQFVAKKLSDYITTGSTMLSVNLPNLQLEHTGVGRIKLLHRNVPGVLATVNKIFADHGANIEGQMLATRGDIGYVVTDISDVTERGASKKLQALDTTIRLRIRDAFERPEFPPGPAAR
;
A
#
# COMPACT_ATOMS: atom_id res chain seq x y z
N MET A 1 44.45 -45.55 -61.21
CA MET A 1 43.06 -45.48 -61.71
C MET A 1 42.23 -44.82 -60.62
N ARG A 2 41.72 -43.61 -60.86
CA ARG A 2 40.70 -42.92 -60.04
C ARG A 2 39.33 -43.33 -60.57
N PRO A 3 38.27 -43.30 -59.69
CA PRO A 3 37.04 -42.61 -60.08
C PRO A 3 36.65 -41.60 -59.03
N SER A 4 36.45 -40.38 -59.45
CA SER A 4 35.21 -39.65 -59.84
C SER A 4 34.26 -39.33 -58.66
N GLY A 5 34.13 -38.03 -58.48
CA GLY A 5 33.38 -37.35 -57.47
C GLY A 5 31.84 -37.60 -57.48
N ARG A 6 31.27 -37.35 -56.34
CA ARG A 6 29.85 -37.08 -56.20
C ARG A 6 29.66 -35.72 -55.50
N ASP A 7 28.94 -34.88 -56.18
CA ASP A 7 28.43 -33.60 -55.70
C ASP A 7 27.67 -33.77 -54.38
N ALA A 8 28.08 -33.03 -53.41
CA ALA A 8 27.29 -32.78 -52.20
C ALA A 8 26.47 -31.51 -52.40
N GLY A 9 25.23 -31.68 -52.80
CA GLY A 9 24.27 -30.56 -52.89
C GLY A 9 24.08 -29.88 -51.55
N ALA A 10 24.44 -28.62 -51.51
CA ALA A 10 24.19 -27.75 -50.37
C ALA A 10 22.67 -27.52 -50.22
N VAL A 11 22.05 -28.19 -49.27
CA VAL A 11 20.71 -27.85 -48.78
C VAL A 11 20.80 -26.53 -48.06
N ARG A 12 20.50 -25.42 -48.74
CA ARG A 12 20.20 -24.13 -48.09
C ARG A 12 18.93 -24.30 -47.29
N LEU A 13 19.06 -24.51 -45.99
CA LEU A 13 18.01 -24.30 -45.02
C LEU A 13 17.58 -22.83 -45.06
N LEU A 14 16.49 -22.57 -45.78
CA LEU A 14 15.74 -21.31 -45.65
C LEU A 14 15.13 -21.28 -44.24
N LEU A 15 15.85 -20.67 -43.33
CA LEU A 15 15.25 -20.18 -42.08
C LEU A 15 14.18 -19.17 -42.45
N PRO A 16 12.92 -19.36 -42.09
CA PRO A 16 11.93 -18.32 -42.26
C PRO A 16 12.39 -17.10 -41.44
N LEU A 17 12.46 -15.95 -42.11
CA LEU A 17 12.55 -14.63 -41.51
C LEU A 17 11.33 -14.46 -40.60
N TYR A 18 11.43 -14.91 -39.35
CA TYR A 18 10.51 -14.52 -38.29
C TYR A 18 10.73 -13.04 -38.07
N LEU A 19 9.73 -12.27 -38.48
CA LEU A 19 9.60 -10.85 -38.18
C LEU A 19 10.06 -10.59 -36.75
N ALA A 20 11.17 -9.85 -36.64
CA ALA A 20 11.59 -9.27 -35.38
C ALA A 20 10.44 -8.40 -34.86
N HIS A 21 9.65 -8.94 -33.93
CA HIS A 21 8.87 -8.10 -33.06
C HIS A 21 9.90 -7.25 -32.33
N HIS A 22 9.83 -5.95 -32.51
CA HIS A 22 10.54 -5.00 -31.66
C HIS A 22 10.15 -5.32 -30.21
N TRP A 23 11.02 -6.00 -29.49
CA TRP A 23 10.99 -6.09 -28.06
C TRP A 23 11.28 -4.69 -27.56
N SER A 24 10.26 -3.88 -27.37
CA SER A 24 10.42 -2.67 -26.59
C SER A 24 10.79 -3.11 -25.20
N VAL A 25 11.96 -2.71 -24.76
CA VAL A 25 12.44 -2.98 -23.41
C VAL A 25 11.35 -2.55 -22.43
N GLN A 26 10.88 -3.48 -21.61
CA GLN A 26 9.85 -3.16 -20.60
C GLN A 26 10.47 -2.24 -19.56
N ARG A 27 9.86 -1.09 -19.30
CA ARG A 27 10.43 -0.04 -18.44
C ARG A 27 9.60 0.18 -17.20
N ALA A 28 10.29 0.26 -16.06
CA ALA A 28 9.72 0.67 -14.79
C ALA A 28 10.41 1.96 -14.31
N LEU A 29 9.63 2.93 -13.81
CA LEU A 29 10.13 4.16 -13.20
C LEU A 29 9.85 4.12 -11.70
N LEU A 30 10.89 4.19 -10.87
CA LEU A 30 10.79 4.28 -9.42
C LEU A 30 11.26 5.65 -8.94
N LEU A 31 10.40 6.35 -8.21
CA LEU A 31 10.63 7.71 -7.72
C LEU A 31 10.75 7.77 -6.20
N GLU A 32 11.13 8.93 -5.67
CA GLU A 32 11.09 9.27 -4.24
C GLU A 32 11.95 8.37 -3.35
N ASN A 33 13.07 7.91 -3.85
CA ASN A 33 13.98 7.07 -3.07
C ASN A 33 13.27 5.83 -2.47
N VAL A 34 12.43 5.15 -3.28
CA VAL A 34 11.88 3.82 -2.94
C VAL A 34 13.02 2.90 -2.53
N HIS A 35 12.79 2.01 -1.55
CA HIS A 35 13.88 1.17 -1.05
C HIS A 35 14.50 0.32 -2.18
N PRO A 36 15.84 0.26 -2.30
CA PRO A 36 16.53 -0.38 -3.44
C PRO A 36 16.24 -1.86 -3.64
N THR A 37 15.75 -2.56 -2.62
CA THR A 37 15.35 -3.98 -2.73
C THR A 37 14.23 -4.22 -3.73
N SER A 38 13.50 -3.17 -4.13
CA SER A 38 12.47 -3.25 -5.17
C SER A 38 13.06 -3.47 -6.57
N VAL A 39 14.27 -2.97 -6.83
CA VAL A 39 14.90 -2.99 -8.16
C VAL A 39 15.11 -4.43 -8.66
N PRO A 40 15.86 -5.32 -7.96
CA PRO A 40 16.11 -6.67 -8.44
C PRO A 40 14.82 -7.50 -8.61
N ILE A 41 13.75 -7.18 -7.88
CA ILE A 41 12.46 -7.88 -8.02
C ILE A 41 11.82 -7.54 -9.38
N LEU A 42 11.84 -6.26 -9.78
CA LEU A 42 11.29 -5.83 -11.06
C LEU A 42 12.21 -6.23 -12.23
N GLU A 43 13.53 -6.18 -12.07
CA GLU A 43 14.48 -6.67 -13.06
C GLU A 43 14.30 -8.18 -13.32
N SER A 44 14.08 -8.98 -12.26
CA SER A 44 13.76 -10.40 -12.39
C SER A 44 12.44 -10.67 -13.11
N ALA A 45 11.54 -9.70 -13.14
CA ALA A 45 10.31 -9.74 -13.91
C ALA A 45 10.48 -9.24 -15.37
N GLY A 46 11.70 -8.88 -15.79
CA GLY A 46 12.06 -8.48 -17.16
C GLY A 46 12.00 -6.97 -17.41
N TYR A 47 12.03 -6.14 -16.37
CA TYR A 47 11.96 -4.68 -16.50
C TYR A 47 13.35 -4.03 -16.39
N GLU A 48 13.62 -3.07 -17.27
CA GLU A 48 14.67 -2.06 -17.05
C GLU A 48 14.13 -1.01 -16.08
N VAL A 49 14.84 -0.78 -14.98
CA VAL A 49 14.38 0.09 -13.88
C VAL A 49 15.11 1.42 -13.92
N ASP A 50 14.38 2.49 -14.24
CA ASP A 50 14.83 3.88 -14.02
C ASP A 50 14.54 4.26 -12.57
N TYR A 51 15.60 4.47 -11.78
CA TYR A 51 15.51 4.76 -10.35
C TYR A 51 15.92 6.20 -10.06
N ARG A 52 14.99 7.00 -9.50
CA ARG A 52 15.21 8.41 -9.19
C ARG A 52 14.89 8.73 -7.72
N LYS A 53 15.73 9.54 -7.10
CA LYS A 53 15.58 9.92 -5.67
C LYS A 53 14.51 10.98 -5.42
N GLY A 54 14.17 11.80 -6.42
CA GLY A 54 13.23 12.92 -6.31
C GLY A 54 11.79 12.51 -6.59
N ALA A 55 10.86 13.38 -6.16
CA ALA A 55 9.51 13.44 -6.69
C ALA A 55 9.52 14.25 -8.00
N LEU A 56 8.57 14.02 -8.86
CA LEU A 56 8.34 14.79 -10.09
C LEU A 56 7.02 15.57 -9.96
N ASP A 57 6.96 16.73 -10.58
CA ASP A 57 5.70 17.43 -10.78
C ASP A 57 4.86 16.77 -11.89
N GLU A 58 3.66 17.27 -12.14
CA GLU A 58 2.72 16.63 -13.07
C GLU A 58 3.27 16.59 -14.51
N ASP A 59 3.86 17.68 -15.00
CA ASP A 59 4.35 17.76 -16.37
C ASP A 59 5.65 16.95 -16.56
N GLU A 60 6.55 17.00 -15.58
CA GLU A 60 7.75 16.17 -15.52
C GLU A 60 7.40 14.68 -15.47
N LEU A 61 6.38 14.30 -14.71
CA LEU A 61 5.93 12.92 -14.60
C LEU A 61 5.34 12.43 -15.93
N ILE A 62 4.49 13.21 -16.59
CA ILE A 62 3.94 12.87 -17.90
C ILE A 62 5.08 12.61 -18.92
N ALA A 63 6.05 13.52 -18.98
CA ALA A 63 7.20 13.35 -19.87
C ALA A 63 8.05 12.10 -19.53
N ALA A 64 8.21 11.79 -18.24
CA ALA A 64 8.98 10.63 -17.80
C ALA A 64 8.27 9.27 -18.02
N LEU A 65 6.95 9.27 -18.21
CA LEU A 65 6.14 8.06 -18.38
C LEU A 65 6.05 7.59 -19.84
N ASP A 66 6.70 8.24 -20.78
CA ASP A 66 6.76 7.78 -22.17
C ASP A 66 7.43 6.40 -22.27
N GLY A 67 6.70 5.39 -22.75
CA GLY A 67 7.12 4.00 -22.84
C GLY A 67 7.30 3.27 -21.51
N VAL A 68 6.83 3.85 -20.37
CA VAL A 68 6.91 3.25 -19.04
C VAL A 68 5.65 2.46 -18.72
N GLN A 69 5.80 1.21 -18.31
CA GLN A 69 4.68 0.32 -17.96
C GLN A 69 4.42 0.21 -16.48
N LEU A 70 5.44 0.38 -15.65
CA LEU A 70 5.28 0.35 -14.19
C LEU A 70 5.81 1.64 -13.57
N LEU A 71 5.02 2.24 -12.70
CA LEU A 71 5.40 3.41 -11.92
C LEU A 71 5.42 3.05 -10.43
N GLY A 72 6.52 3.37 -9.74
CA GLY A 72 6.62 3.33 -8.29
C GLY A 72 6.78 4.72 -7.70
N ILE A 73 5.93 5.09 -6.75
CA ILE A 73 5.97 6.36 -6.04
C ILE A 73 5.84 6.14 -4.54
N ARG A 74 6.11 7.18 -3.73
CA ARG A 74 5.76 7.17 -2.31
C ARG A 74 4.59 8.11 -2.03
N SER A 75 4.80 9.21 -1.34
CA SER A 75 3.71 10.07 -0.86
C SER A 75 3.70 11.49 -1.44
N LYS A 76 4.67 11.86 -2.29
CA LYS A 76 4.85 13.23 -2.77
C LYS A 76 4.43 13.43 -4.22
N THR A 77 4.68 12.45 -5.09
CA THR A 77 4.31 12.49 -6.50
C THR A 77 2.82 12.23 -6.64
N GLU A 78 2.10 13.12 -7.32
CA GLU A 78 0.67 12.99 -7.54
C GLU A 78 0.38 12.35 -8.91
N VAL A 79 -0.35 11.23 -8.90
CA VAL A 79 -0.79 10.53 -10.11
C VAL A 79 -2.25 10.92 -10.37
N THR A 80 -2.41 12.05 -11.03
CA THR A 80 -3.71 12.66 -11.33
C THR A 80 -4.42 11.94 -12.49
N ALA A 81 -5.68 12.29 -12.73
CA ALA A 81 -6.41 11.80 -13.90
C ALA A 81 -5.74 12.21 -15.22
N ARG A 82 -5.08 13.40 -15.27
CA ARG A 82 -4.34 13.89 -16.43
C ARG A 82 -3.10 13.02 -16.68
N VAL A 83 -2.27 12.77 -15.66
CA VAL A 83 -1.13 11.85 -15.76
C VAL A 83 -1.56 10.50 -16.32
N LEU A 84 -2.60 9.90 -15.73
CA LEU A 84 -3.13 8.60 -16.17
C LEU A 84 -3.67 8.64 -17.60
N SER A 85 -4.14 9.82 -18.08
CA SER A 85 -4.64 9.95 -19.44
C SER A 85 -3.52 9.99 -20.49
N GLU A 86 -2.42 10.56 -20.17
CA GLU A 86 -1.28 10.71 -21.08
C GLU A 86 -0.35 9.47 -21.05
N ALA A 87 -0.29 8.75 -19.94
CA ALA A 87 0.55 7.56 -19.77
C ALA A 87 -0.08 6.31 -20.41
N THR A 88 -0.07 6.22 -21.74
CA THR A 88 -0.77 5.17 -22.49
C THR A 88 -0.24 3.76 -22.27
N ASP A 89 1.07 3.62 -22.03
CA ASP A 89 1.74 2.34 -21.81
C ASP A 89 1.65 1.85 -20.36
N LEU A 90 1.28 2.74 -19.42
CA LEU A 90 1.24 2.42 -18.00
C LEU A 90 0.20 1.33 -17.70
N VAL A 91 0.61 0.26 -17.04
CA VAL A 91 -0.24 -0.87 -16.67
C VAL A 91 -0.36 -1.07 -15.17
N GLY A 92 0.62 -0.59 -14.40
CA GLY A 92 0.61 -0.73 -12.95
C GLY A 92 1.27 0.43 -12.23
N VAL A 93 0.71 0.81 -11.07
CA VAL A 93 1.27 1.81 -10.15
C VAL A 93 1.46 1.19 -8.78
N GLY A 94 2.66 1.29 -8.23
CA GLY A 94 2.98 0.94 -6.86
C GLY A 94 3.06 2.19 -5.98
N ALA A 95 2.18 2.30 -4.99
CA ALA A 95 2.34 3.22 -3.89
C ALA A 95 3.22 2.54 -2.82
N PHE A 96 4.51 2.92 -2.74
CA PHE A 96 5.44 2.42 -1.73
C PHE A 96 5.19 3.12 -0.39
N SER A 97 3.94 3.05 0.06
CA SER A 97 3.36 3.67 1.25
C SER A 97 2.09 2.92 1.66
N ILE A 98 1.53 3.24 2.82
CA ILE A 98 0.22 2.74 3.24
C ILE A 98 -0.90 3.50 2.51
N GLY A 99 -0.82 4.84 2.50
CA GLY A 99 -1.81 5.71 1.87
C GLY A 99 -1.70 5.69 0.35
N THR A 100 -2.82 5.96 -0.31
CA THR A 100 -2.94 6.06 -1.78
C THR A 100 -3.63 7.37 -2.20
N ASN A 101 -3.70 8.35 -1.30
CA ASN A 101 -4.42 9.62 -1.53
C ASN A 101 -3.84 10.43 -2.71
N GLN A 102 -2.55 10.22 -3.02
CA GLN A 102 -1.82 10.84 -4.12
C GLN A 102 -2.14 10.22 -5.50
N ILE A 103 -2.99 9.17 -5.56
CA ILE A 103 -3.33 8.48 -6.81
C ILE A 103 -4.82 8.56 -7.07
N ASN A 104 -5.21 8.99 -8.27
CA ASN A 104 -6.61 8.94 -8.70
C ASN A 104 -7.03 7.49 -9.03
N LEU A 105 -7.50 6.76 -8.01
CA LEU A 105 -7.84 5.33 -8.10
C LEU A 105 -8.97 5.05 -9.10
N THR A 106 -9.95 5.93 -9.20
CA THR A 106 -11.07 5.79 -10.15
C THR A 106 -10.60 5.91 -11.59
N ALA A 107 -9.81 6.94 -11.89
CA ALA A 107 -9.25 7.11 -13.23
C ALA A 107 -8.32 5.95 -13.60
N ALA A 108 -7.52 5.45 -12.66
CA ALA A 108 -6.65 4.29 -12.88
C ALA A 108 -7.47 3.03 -13.20
N ALA A 109 -8.56 2.76 -12.47
CA ALA A 109 -9.43 1.61 -12.71
C ALA A 109 -10.07 1.65 -14.11
N HIS A 110 -10.62 2.81 -14.51
CA HIS A 110 -11.24 2.99 -15.83
C HIS A 110 -10.27 2.91 -17.00
N ARG A 111 -8.96 3.02 -16.75
CA ARG A 111 -7.89 2.80 -17.73
C ARG A 111 -7.24 1.42 -17.67
N GLY A 112 -7.74 0.57 -16.77
CA GLY A 112 -7.20 -0.77 -16.54
C GLY A 112 -5.78 -0.77 -15.99
N ILE A 113 -5.43 0.25 -15.19
CA ILE A 113 -4.14 0.37 -14.50
C ILE A 113 -4.35 -0.14 -13.07
N ALA A 114 -3.64 -1.21 -12.71
CA ALA A 114 -3.69 -1.75 -11.36
C ALA A 114 -2.88 -0.89 -10.39
N VAL A 115 -3.43 -0.62 -9.21
CA VAL A 115 -2.72 0.10 -8.14
C VAL A 115 -2.54 -0.80 -6.94
N PHE A 116 -1.31 -0.87 -6.43
CA PHE A 116 -0.94 -1.63 -5.22
C PHE A 116 -0.30 -0.70 -4.20
N ASN A 117 -0.51 -0.99 -2.93
CA ASN A 117 0.14 -0.32 -1.81
C ASN A 117 0.70 -1.35 -0.81
N ALA A 118 1.29 -0.88 0.30
CA ALA A 118 1.83 -1.74 1.35
C ALA A 118 1.02 -1.59 2.65
N PRO A 119 -0.19 -2.18 2.76
CA PRO A 119 -1.11 -1.88 3.85
C PRO A 119 -0.66 -2.40 5.22
N PHE A 120 0.36 -3.27 5.29
CA PHE A 120 0.74 -3.97 6.52
C PHE A 120 2.23 -3.85 6.89
N SER A 121 3.06 -3.37 5.96
CA SER A 121 4.53 -3.51 6.07
C SER A 121 5.16 -2.64 7.15
N ASN A 122 4.48 -1.61 7.65
CA ASN A 122 4.99 -0.74 8.72
C ASN A 122 4.21 -0.91 10.04
N THR A 123 3.34 -1.90 10.15
CA THR A 123 2.49 -2.10 11.35
C THR A 123 3.33 -2.15 12.61
N ARG A 124 4.42 -2.93 12.61
CA ARG A 124 5.29 -3.09 13.76
C ARG A 124 5.97 -1.77 14.18
N SER A 125 6.45 -1.01 13.23
CA SER A 125 7.11 0.28 13.48
C SER A 125 6.18 1.28 14.19
N VAL A 126 4.93 1.39 13.72
CA VAL A 126 3.93 2.27 14.36
C VAL A 126 3.59 1.80 15.77
N VAL A 127 3.45 0.49 15.98
CA VAL A 127 3.16 -0.09 17.28
C VAL A 127 4.30 0.18 18.27
N GLU A 128 5.54 0.06 17.86
CA GLU A 128 6.71 0.34 18.71
C GLU A 128 6.80 1.82 19.07
N LEU A 129 6.56 2.72 18.12
CA LEU A 129 6.48 4.16 18.40
C LEU A 129 5.37 4.46 19.41
N ALA A 130 4.16 3.91 19.21
CA ALA A 130 3.04 4.11 20.14
C ALA A 130 3.39 3.65 21.55
N ILE A 131 4.00 2.49 21.73
CA ILE A 131 4.44 1.99 23.05
C ILE A 131 5.50 2.92 23.67
N ALA A 132 6.48 3.36 22.88
CA ALA A 132 7.51 4.28 23.34
C ALA A 132 6.90 5.62 23.81
N GLU A 133 5.96 6.18 23.07
CA GLU A 133 5.26 7.41 23.41
C GLU A 133 4.36 7.26 24.63
N ILE A 134 3.61 6.15 24.75
CA ILE A 134 2.80 5.82 25.93
C ILE A 134 3.66 5.82 27.20
N ILE A 135 4.79 5.11 27.17
CA ILE A 135 5.70 5.04 28.32
C ILE A 135 6.32 6.42 28.59
N SER A 136 6.78 7.12 27.57
CA SER A 136 7.43 8.42 27.68
C SER A 136 6.50 9.47 28.30
N LEU A 137 5.26 9.53 27.84
CA LEU A 137 4.24 10.46 28.37
C LEU A 137 3.84 10.11 29.80
N THR A 138 3.58 8.82 30.06
CA THR A 138 3.21 8.34 31.42
C THR A 138 4.30 8.63 32.44
N ARG A 139 5.58 8.62 32.02
CA ARG A 139 6.76 8.92 32.85
C ARG A 139 7.21 10.37 32.79
N ARG A 140 6.58 11.21 31.93
CA ARG A 140 7.01 12.61 31.65
C ARG A 140 8.48 12.69 31.22
N MET A 141 8.95 11.72 30.44
CA MET A 141 10.38 11.57 30.13
C MET A 141 10.93 12.76 29.35
N THR A 142 10.19 13.25 28.36
CA THR A 142 10.63 14.40 27.51
C THR A 142 10.79 15.70 28.29
N GLU A 143 9.96 15.92 29.32
CA GLU A 143 10.10 17.10 30.21
C GLU A 143 11.29 16.96 31.12
N ARG A 144 11.51 15.77 31.70
CA ARG A 144 12.67 15.49 32.56
C ARG A 144 13.98 15.61 31.82
N ASP A 145 14.04 15.05 30.60
CA ASP A 145 15.19 15.17 29.71
C ASP A 145 15.50 16.65 29.39
N ARG A 146 14.50 17.40 28.96
CA ARG A 146 14.63 18.83 28.67
C ARG A 146 15.10 19.63 29.88
N ALA A 147 14.53 19.37 31.07
CA ALA A 147 14.92 20.04 32.31
C ALA A 147 16.38 19.76 32.64
N LEU A 148 16.83 18.51 32.52
CA LEU A 148 18.22 18.14 32.83
C LEU A 148 19.20 18.75 31.83
N HIS A 149 18.87 18.78 30.54
CA HIS A 149 19.65 19.50 29.54
C HIS A 149 19.73 21.01 29.78
N ALA A 150 18.72 21.60 30.40
CA ALA A 150 18.73 22.98 30.88
C ALA A 150 19.42 23.17 32.25
N GLY A 151 20.05 22.14 32.81
CA GLY A 151 20.75 22.20 34.09
C GLY A 151 19.85 22.08 35.34
N VAL A 152 18.59 21.72 35.18
CA VAL A 152 17.61 21.59 36.28
C VAL A 152 17.51 20.12 36.71
N TRP A 153 17.90 19.86 37.97
CA TRP A 153 17.83 18.53 38.58
C TRP A 153 16.47 18.36 39.27
N ASP A 154 15.52 17.71 38.60
CA ASP A 154 14.20 17.39 39.17
C ASP A 154 13.96 15.89 39.18
N LYS A 155 13.94 15.28 40.37
CA LYS A 155 13.64 13.86 40.64
C LYS A 155 12.28 13.63 41.29
N SER A 156 11.37 14.59 41.28
CA SER A 156 10.02 14.46 41.80
C SER A 156 9.29 13.30 41.10
N ALA A 157 8.47 12.56 41.88
CA ALA A 157 7.57 11.55 41.34
C ALA A 157 6.21 12.13 40.85
N GLU A 158 6.01 13.43 41.02
CA GLU A 158 4.75 14.10 40.72
C GLU A 158 4.39 13.96 39.23
N GLY A 159 3.17 13.50 38.93
CA GLY A 159 2.65 13.25 37.60
C GLY A 159 3.33 12.12 36.82
N SER A 160 4.31 11.41 37.43
CA SER A 160 4.94 10.22 36.82
C SER A 160 4.30 8.94 37.32
N HIS A 161 3.94 8.07 36.39
CA HIS A 161 3.22 6.85 36.67
C HIS A 161 3.82 5.63 35.98
N GLU A 162 3.42 4.43 36.40
CA GLU A 162 3.64 3.18 35.66
C GLU A 162 2.50 2.95 34.65
N VAL A 163 2.79 2.27 33.55
CA VAL A 163 1.76 1.83 32.60
C VAL A 163 1.01 0.60 33.09
N ARG A 164 1.64 -0.21 33.91
CA ARG A 164 1.04 -1.40 34.53
C ARG A 164 -0.23 -1.04 35.32
N GLY A 165 -1.32 -1.79 35.07
CA GLY A 165 -2.61 -1.57 35.70
C GLY A 165 -3.43 -0.42 35.09
N ARG A 166 -2.90 0.32 34.08
CA ARG A 166 -3.67 1.33 33.36
C ARG A 166 -4.45 0.73 32.21
N THR A 167 -5.53 1.40 31.84
CA THR A 167 -6.37 1.01 30.72
C THR A 167 -5.98 1.77 29.45
N LEU A 168 -5.60 1.03 28.40
CA LEU A 168 -5.38 1.55 27.06
C LEU A 168 -6.67 1.45 26.24
N GLY A 169 -7.19 2.58 25.77
CA GLY A 169 -8.31 2.68 24.82
C GLY A 169 -7.79 2.76 23.39
N ILE A 170 -8.17 1.82 22.55
CA ILE A 170 -7.76 1.76 21.14
C ILE A 170 -8.97 2.04 20.25
N ILE A 171 -8.93 3.12 19.46
CA ILE A 171 -9.96 3.48 18.50
C ILE A 171 -9.47 3.09 17.09
N GLY A 172 -10.15 2.08 16.49
CA GLY A 172 -9.70 1.39 15.28
C GLY A 172 -8.89 0.12 15.61
N TYR A 173 -9.56 -1.03 15.65
CA TYR A 173 -8.96 -2.33 15.99
C TYR A 173 -8.59 -3.11 14.72
N GLY A 174 -7.82 -2.43 13.84
CA GLY A 174 -7.23 -3.01 12.62
C GLY A 174 -5.87 -3.66 12.90
N ASN A 175 -4.99 -3.71 11.87
CA ASN A 175 -3.68 -4.37 11.99
C ASN A 175 -2.79 -3.75 13.07
N ILE A 176 -2.78 -2.41 13.17
CA ILE A 176 -1.99 -1.70 14.19
C ILE A 176 -2.62 -1.87 15.56
N GLY A 177 -3.92 -1.56 15.70
CA GLY A 177 -4.62 -1.60 16.98
C GLY A 177 -4.60 -2.99 17.64
N SER A 178 -4.79 -4.06 16.86
CA SER A 178 -4.76 -5.43 17.37
C SER A 178 -3.34 -5.85 17.79
N GLN A 179 -2.31 -5.48 17.04
CA GLN A 179 -0.94 -5.79 17.45
C GLN A 179 -0.49 -4.96 18.67
N LEU A 180 -0.92 -3.70 18.75
CA LEU A 180 -0.68 -2.84 19.90
C LEU A 180 -1.33 -3.40 21.17
N SER A 181 -2.55 -3.95 21.06
CA SER A 181 -3.25 -4.53 22.22
C SER A 181 -2.47 -5.67 22.88
N VAL A 182 -1.87 -6.54 22.04
CA VAL A 182 -1.05 -7.66 22.53
C VAL A 182 0.21 -7.17 23.25
N LEU A 183 0.89 -6.14 22.73
CA LEU A 183 2.08 -5.58 23.38
C LEU A 183 1.72 -4.82 24.66
N ALA A 184 0.61 -4.08 24.68
CA ALA A 184 0.15 -3.37 25.88
C ALA A 184 -0.21 -4.35 27.01
N GLU A 185 -0.88 -5.47 26.70
CA GLU A 185 -1.14 -6.55 27.65
C GLU A 185 0.15 -7.10 28.27
N ASN A 186 1.19 -7.33 27.44
CA ASN A 186 2.48 -7.80 27.94
C ASN A 186 3.19 -6.80 28.87
N LEU A 187 2.82 -5.52 28.82
CA LEU A 187 3.27 -4.49 29.76
C LEU A 187 2.39 -4.39 31.02
N GLY A 188 1.41 -5.28 31.16
CA GLY A 188 0.48 -5.32 32.29
C GLY A 188 -0.63 -4.29 32.22
N MET A 189 -0.97 -3.78 31.03
CA MET A 189 -2.10 -2.89 30.79
C MET A 189 -3.39 -3.71 30.57
N SER A 190 -4.53 -3.13 30.92
CA SER A 190 -5.83 -3.58 30.42
C SER A 190 -6.13 -2.90 29.11
N VAL A 191 -6.76 -3.61 28.15
CA VAL A 191 -7.08 -3.04 26.85
C VAL A 191 -8.58 -2.98 26.61
N VAL A 192 -9.09 -1.83 26.20
CA VAL A 192 -10.45 -1.63 25.69
C VAL A 192 -10.36 -1.06 24.27
N PHE A 193 -11.16 -1.58 23.34
CA PHE A 193 -11.15 -1.06 21.96
C PHE A 193 -12.54 -0.76 21.45
N TYR A 194 -12.61 0.18 20.52
CA TYR A 194 -13.82 0.49 19.75
C TYR A 194 -13.52 0.44 18.25
N ASP A 195 -14.37 -0.24 17.50
CA ASP A 195 -14.33 -0.30 16.05
C ASP A 195 -15.77 -0.32 15.49
N THR A 196 -16.01 0.34 14.37
CA THR A 196 -17.30 0.35 13.67
C THR A 196 -17.67 -1.00 13.07
N GLN A 197 -16.68 -1.88 12.88
CA GLN A 197 -16.85 -3.25 12.42
C GLN A 197 -16.70 -4.22 13.59
N GLU A 198 -17.31 -5.39 13.46
CA GLU A 198 -17.04 -6.48 14.38
C GLU A 198 -15.60 -6.98 14.20
N LYS A 199 -14.86 -7.07 15.29
CA LYS A 199 -13.46 -7.50 15.34
C LYS A 199 -13.26 -8.55 16.41
N LEU A 200 -12.43 -9.54 16.11
CA LEU A 200 -12.01 -10.52 17.09
C LEU A 200 -11.08 -9.87 18.12
N ALA A 201 -11.45 -9.90 19.38
CA ALA A 201 -10.61 -9.44 20.47
C ALA A 201 -9.42 -10.39 20.68
N LEU A 202 -8.22 -9.84 20.87
CA LEU A 202 -6.99 -10.58 21.14
C LEU A 202 -6.58 -10.37 22.61
N GLY A 203 -6.08 -11.43 23.24
CA GLY A 203 -5.59 -11.39 24.62
C GLY A 203 -6.66 -10.92 25.61
N ASN A 204 -6.32 -9.95 26.47
CA ASN A 204 -7.22 -9.35 27.44
C ASN A 204 -8.08 -8.21 26.88
N ALA A 205 -7.99 -7.91 25.57
CA ALA A 205 -8.71 -6.80 24.97
C ALA A 205 -10.23 -7.02 25.02
N ARG A 206 -10.96 -6.01 25.47
CA ARG A 206 -12.42 -6.00 25.54
C ARG A 206 -12.98 -4.96 24.56
N ARG A 207 -14.00 -5.32 23.81
CA ARG A 207 -14.73 -4.37 22.95
C ARG A 207 -15.63 -3.48 23.82
N ALA A 208 -15.56 -2.16 23.60
CA ALA A 208 -16.53 -1.22 24.12
C ALA A 208 -17.77 -1.18 23.20
N GLU A 209 -18.96 -1.07 23.79
CA GLU A 209 -20.21 -0.97 23.04
C GLU A 209 -20.32 0.39 22.33
N THR A 210 -19.79 1.43 22.94
CA THR A 210 -19.79 2.79 22.39
C THR A 210 -18.43 3.45 22.51
N LEU A 211 -18.18 4.46 21.69
CA LEU A 211 -16.99 5.29 21.80
C LEU A 211 -16.94 6.01 23.15
N ASP A 212 -18.08 6.50 23.65
CA ASP A 212 -18.16 7.20 24.93
C ASP A 212 -17.74 6.28 26.10
N GLU A 213 -18.15 5.00 26.11
CA GLU A 213 -17.70 4.01 27.09
C GLU A 213 -16.17 3.86 27.11
N LEU A 214 -15.57 3.79 25.94
CA LEU A 214 -14.11 3.69 25.83
C LEU A 214 -13.43 4.94 26.42
N LEU A 215 -13.92 6.14 26.06
CA LEU A 215 -13.33 7.41 26.49
C LEU A 215 -13.44 7.59 28.01
N GLU A 216 -14.56 7.21 28.61
CA GLU A 216 -14.79 7.28 30.07
C GLU A 216 -13.98 6.23 30.85
N THR A 217 -13.58 5.14 30.19
CA THR A 217 -12.87 4.02 30.85
C THR A 217 -11.35 4.14 30.74
N ALA A 218 -10.83 4.63 29.60
CA ALA A 218 -9.42 4.61 29.28
C ALA A 218 -8.60 5.68 30.01
N ASP A 219 -7.42 5.32 30.50
CA ASP A 219 -6.41 6.24 31.01
C ASP A 219 -5.53 6.81 29.88
N ILE A 220 -5.40 6.05 28.80
CA ILE A 220 -4.65 6.42 27.60
C ILE A 220 -5.51 6.08 26.40
N VAL A 221 -5.70 7.01 25.45
CA VAL A 221 -6.49 6.82 24.23
C VAL A 221 -5.59 6.97 23.03
N THR A 222 -5.64 6.02 22.09
CA THR A 222 -4.84 6.05 20.85
C THR A 222 -5.70 5.77 19.62
N LEU A 223 -5.45 6.53 18.54
CA LEU A 223 -6.19 6.44 17.29
C LEU A 223 -5.42 5.62 16.25
N HIS A 224 -6.09 4.62 15.68
CA HIS A 224 -5.58 3.77 14.58
C HIS A 224 -6.62 3.55 13.49
N VAL A 225 -7.41 4.58 13.19
CA VAL A 225 -8.41 4.57 12.12
C VAL A 225 -7.78 4.84 10.75
N ASP A 226 -8.47 4.42 9.69
CA ASP A 226 -8.01 4.66 8.32
C ASP A 226 -8.26 6.12 7.83
N GLY A 227 -7.68 6.45 6.66
CA GLY A 227 -7.75 7.78 6.06
C GLY A 227 -9.01 8.05 5.23
N ARG A 228 -10.14 7.34 5.43
CA ARG A 228 -11.38 7.64 4.73
C ARG A 228 -11.94 9.00 5.14
N SER A 229 -12.61 9.69 4.20
CA SER A 229 -13.18 11.03 4.45
C SER A 229 -14.21 11.06 5.58
N GLY A 230 -14.92 9.95 5.83
CA GLY A 230 -15.86 9.83 6.94
C GLY A 230 -15.24 9.89 8.34
N ASN A 231 -13.91 9.80 8.46
CA ASN A 231 -13.19 9.95 9.72
C ASN A 231 -12.67 11.39 9.95
N ALA A 232 -12.95 12.32 9.04
CA ALA A 232 -12.56 13.72 9.22
C ALA A 232 -13.27 14.34 10.44
N GLY A 233 -12.48 14.97 11.35
CA GLY A 233 -13.01 15.58 12.56
C GLY A 233 -13.64 14.60 13.56
N LEU A 234 -13.31 13.31 13.48
CA LEU A 234 -13.82 12.28 14.39
C LEU A 234 -13.54 12.61 15.86
N PHE A 235 -12.43 13.28 16.14
CA PHE A 235 -11.98 13.59 17.48
C PHE A 235 -11.82 15.11 17.69
N GLY A 236 -12.71 15.69 18.47
CA GLY A 236 -12.74 17.12 18.78
C GLY A 236 -13.11 17.39 20.24
N ALA A 237 -13.52 18.61 20.54
CA ALA A 237 -13.81 19.07 21.90
C ALA A 237 -14.73 18.13 22.69
N LYS A 238 -15.78 17.60 22.05
CA LYS A 238 -16.73 16.68 22.69
C LYS A 238 -16.06 15.39 23.14
N GLN A 239 -15.20 14.82 22.33
CA GLN A 239 -14.50 13.58 22.62
C GLN A 239 -13.43 13.81 23.70
N PHE A 240 -12.66 14.89 23.59
CA PHE A 240 -11.67 15.23 24.62
C PHE A 240 -12.31 15.48 25.99
N ALA A 241 -13.43 16.19 26.04
CA ALA A 241 -14.15 16.44 27.29
C ALA A 241 -14.71 15.17 27.96
N ARG A 242 -14.93 14.09 27.17
CA ARG A 242 -15.37 12.77 27.66
C ARG A 242 -14.23 11.93 28.23
N MET A 243 -13.00 12.21 27.85
CA MET A 243 -11.85 11.47 28.39
C MET A 243 -11.70 11.73 29.88
N LYS A 244 -11.10 10.80 30.60
CA LYS A 244 -10.81 10.98 32.02
C LYS A 244 -9.93 12.20 32.26
N GLN A 245 -10.15 12.85 33.40
CA GLN A 245 -9.22 13.87 33.91
C GLN A 245 -7.82 13.27 34.07
N GLY A 246 -6.82 13.90 33.47
CA GLY A 246 -5.44 13.42 33.48
C GLY A 246 -5.13 12.30 32.48
N ALA A 247 -6.04 12.01 31.55
CA ALA A 247 -5.78 11.04 30.50
C ALA A 247 -4.71 11.53 29.50
N ILE A 248 -4.14 10.57 28.78
CA ILE A 248 -3.14 10.80 27.72
C ILE A 248 -3.77 10.48 26.37
N PHE A 249 -3.44 11.25 25.34
CA PHE A 249 -3.97 11.08 23.99
C PHE A 249 -2.86 10.87 22.96
N LEU A 250 -3.06 9.91 22.02
CA LEU A 250 -2.13 9.67 20.91
C LEU A 250 -2.85 9.69 19.57
N ASN A 251 -2.25 10.38 18.57
CA ASN A 251 -2.66 10.32 17.18
C ASN A 251 -1.49 9.95 16.27
N LEU A 252 -1.45 8.68 15.85
CA LEU A 252 -0.49 8.14 14.88
C LEU A 252 -1.20 7.66 13.59
N CYS A 253 -2.42 8.17 13.31
CA CYS A 253 -3.18 7.70 12.15
C CYS A 253 -3.23 8.72 11.01
N ARG A 254 -4.04 9.80 11.13
CA ARG A 254 -4.14 10.87 10.12
C ARG A 254 -4.42 12.20 10.82
N GLY A 255 -3.81 13.29 10.33
CA GLY A 255 -3.93 14.61 10.94
C GLY A 255 -5.34 15.17 10.91
N PHE A 256 -6.06 15.01 9.81
CA PHE A 256 -7.43 15.54 9.64
C PHE A 256 -8.49 14.84 10.52
N VAL A 257 -8.12 13.76 11.19
CA VAL A 257 -9.04 13.05 12.11
C VAL A 257 -9.26 13.82 13.41
N VAL A 258 -8.30 14.66 13.80
CA VAL A 258 -8.25 15.34 15.09
C VAL A 258 -8.31 16.85 14.93
N ASP A 259 -9.15 17.49 15.72
CA ASP A 259 -9.13 18.95 15.95
C ASP A 259 -7.98 19.29 16.91
N VAL A 260 -6.88 19.80 16.35
CA VAL A 260 -5.67 20.09 17.11
C VAL A 260 -5.81 21.31 18.04
N ASP A 261 -6.70 22.26 17.72
CA ASP A 261 -6.98 23.42 18.58
C ASP A 261 -7.69 22.96 19.85
N SER A 262 -8.72 22.13 19.72
CA SER A 262 -9.40 21.50 20.86
C SER A 262 -8.45 20.64 21.71
N LEU A 263 -7.52 19.91 21.08
CA LEU A 263 -6.49 19.15 21.80
C LEU A 263 -5.61 20.08 22.64
N ALA A 264 -5.14 21.18 22.07
CA ALA A 264 -4.30 22.18 22.76
C ALA A 264 -5.02 22.82 23.95
N GLU A 265 -6.32 23.14 23.81
CA GLU A 265 -7.16 23.67 24.90
C GLU A 265 -7.25 22.70 26.08
N HIS A 266 -7.50 21.40 25.81
CA HIS A 266 -7.63 20.39 26.86
C HIS A 266 -6.29 20.06 27.55
N ILE A 267 -5.16 20.19 26.85
CA ILE A 267 -3.84 20.08 27.47
C ILE A 267 -3.54 21.33 28.32
N THR A 268 -3.82 22.51 27.80
CA THR A 268 -3.55 23.80 28.49
C THR A 268 -4.40 23.94 29.75
N SER A 269 -5.66 23.49 29.74
CA SER A 269 -6.53 23.46 30.91
C SER A 269 -6.13 22.40 31.95
N GLY A 270 -5.21 21.48 31.62
CA GLY A 270 -4.83 20.36 32.46
C GLY A 270 -5.87 19.23 32.53
N HIS A 271 -6.89 19.26 31.66
CA HIS A 271 -7.83 18.15 31.55
C HIS A 271 -7.12 16.89 31.01
N LEU A 272 -6.27 17.04 29.97
CA LEU A 272 -5.36 15.99 29.52
C LEU A 272 -3.96 16.22 30.10
N SER A 273 -3.31 15.14 30.56
CA SER A 273 -1.96 15.21 31.14
C SER A 273 -0.84 15.22 30.13
N GLY A 274 -1.13 14.93 28.86
CA GLY A 274 -0.18 14.93 27.75
C GLY A 274 -0.73 14.34 26.48
N ALA A 275 0.02 14.53 25.39
CA ALA A 275 -0.33 13.95 24.09
C ALA A 275 0.90 13.59 23.25
N ALA A 276 0.75 12.63 22.33
CA ALA A 276 1.68 12.36 21.24
C ALA A 276 0.97 12.51 19.88
N VAL A 277 1.59 13.24 18.97
CA VAL A 277 1.02 13.51 17.65
C VAL A 277 2.11 13.33 16.59
N ASP A 278 1.93 12.31 15.75
CA ASP A 278 2.84 11.98 14.64
C ASP A 278 2.36 12.54 13.29
N VAL A 279 1.07 12.95 13.21
CA VAL A 279 0.41 13.34 11.97
C VAL A 279 -0.38 14.66 12.15
N PHE A 280 -0.37 15.53 11.14
CA PHE A 280 -0.91 16.89 11.26
C PHE A 280 -1.88 17.22 10.11
N PRO A 281 -2.87 18.12 10.31
CA PRO A 281 -3.75 18.58 9.24
C PRO A 281 -3.01 19.21 8.06
N ALA A 282 -1.90 19.92 8.34
CA ALA A 282 -1.01 20.49 7.35
C ALA A 282 0.43 20.05 7.64
N GLU A 283 0.98 19.24 6.73
CA GLU A 283 2.34 18.71 6.86
C GLU A 283 3.28 19.35 5.84
N PRO A 284 4.50 19.78 6.25
CA PRO A 284 5.50 20.32 5.33
C PRO A 284 5.91 19.29 4.27
N LYS A 285 6.03 19.73 3.01
CA LYS A 285 6.35 18.83 1.89
C LYS A 285 7.85 18.50 1.79
N LYS A 286 8.73 19.40 2.27
CA LYS A 286 10.19 19.25 2.13
C LYS A 286 10.87 19.19 3.49
N ARG A 287 11.97 18.43 3.55
CA ARG A 287 12.83 18.42 4.73
C ARG A 287 13.42 19.83 4.98
N GLY A 288 13.22 20.33 6.20
CA GLY A 288 13.71 21.65 6.61
C GLY A 288 12.71 22.78 6.41
N ASP A 289 11.54 22.53 5.81
CA ASP A 289 10.46 23.52 5.79
C ASP A 289 10.01 23.84 7.23
N ALA A 290 9.55 25.06 7.44
CA ALA A 290 9.00 25.47 8.73
C ALA A 290 7.74 24.67 9.08
N PHE A 291 7.65 24.26 10.34
CA PHE A 291 6.48 23.57 10.87
C PHE A 291 5.82 24.45 11.94
N GLU A 292 4.54 24.73 11.74
CA GLU A 292 3.72 25.50 12.68
C GLU A 292 2.57 24.67 13.22
N SER A 293 2.38 24.70 14.53
CA SER A 293 1.26 24.01 15.20
C SER A 293 1.03 24.66 16.57
N VAL A 294 -0.22 24.76 16.97
CA VAL A 294 -0.65 25.20 18.32
C VAL A 294 -0.17 24.26 19.44
N LEU A 295 0.25 23.05 19.09
CA LEU A 295 0.76 22.05 20.04
C LEU A 295 2.24 22.29 20.42
N ARG A 296 2.96 23.14 19.70
CA ARG A 296 4.38 23.39 19.97
C ARG A 296 4.57 24.06 21.33
N GLY A 297 5.51 23.54 22.10
CA GLY A 297 5.88 24.10 23.40
C GLY A 297 4.93 23.75 24.55
N LEU A 298 3.83 23.05 24.30
CA LEU A 298 2.93 22.59 25.35
C LEU A 298 3.62 21.56 26.26
N PRO A 299 3.27 21.54 27.56
CA PRO A 299 3.84 20.59 28.52
C PRO A 299 3.44 19.14 28.20
N ASN A 300 4.38 18.23 28.39
CA ASN A 300 4.18 16.78 28.16
C ASN A 300 3.54 16.44 26.80
N VAL A 301 3.98 17.16 25.74
CA VAL A 301 3.57 16.87 24.37
C VAL A 301 4.77 16.38 23.56
N ILE A 302 4.59 15.24 22.88
CA ILE A 302 5.54 14.68 21.93
C ILE A 302 5.02 14.95 20.51
N LEU A 303 5.84 15.57 19.68
CA LEU A 303 5.55 15.82 18.27
C LEU A 303 6.61 15.11 17.42
N THR A 304 6.18 14.27 16.50
CA THR A 304 7.05 13.57 15.55
C THR A 304 6.62 13.85 14.11
N PRO A 305 7.55 13.98 13.16
CA PRO A 305 7.23 14.44 11.80
C PRO A 305 6.78 13.30 10.88
N HIS A 306 5.66 12.64 11.21
CA HIS A 306 5.06 11.53 10.47
C HIS A 306 6.04 10.37 10.23
N VAL A 307 6.69 9.93 11.30
CA VAL A 307 7.74 8.90 11.27
C VAL A 307 7.30 7.54 11.77
N GLY A 308 6.05 7.36 12.16
CA GLY A 308 5.54 6.10 12.71
C GLY A 308 5.86 4.88 11.84
N GLY A 309 5.83 5.03 10.52
CA GLY A 309 6.21 3.98 9.56
C GLY A 309 7.62 4.12 8.97
N SER A 310 8.46 5.01 9.49
CA SER A 310 9.74 5.38 8.86
C SER A 310 10.93 4.71 9.54
N THR A 311 10.93 3.38 9.63
CA THR A 311 12.09 2.57 10.01
C THR A 311 12.73 1.93 8.78
N GLU A 312 14.00 1.55 8.88
CA GLU A 312 14.73 0.89 7.77
C GLU A 312 14.05 -0.42 7.38
N GLU A 313 13.66 -1.23 8.35
CA GLU A 313 12.97 -2.50 8.14
C GLU A 313 11.59 -2.30 7.48
N ALA A 314 10.84 -1.29 7.88
CA ALA A 314 9.55 -0.98 7.25
C ALA A 314 9.73 -0.54 5.79
N GLN A 315 10.74 0.30 5.50
CA GLN A 315 11.01 0.74 4.13
C GLN A 315 11.44 -0.42 3.24
N GLU A 316 12.29 -1.32 3.75
CA GLU A 316 12.67 -2.55 3.05
C GLU A 316 11.46 -3.44 2.77
N ALA A 317 10.66 -3.73 3.80
CA ALA A 317 9.46 -4.55 3.68
C ALA A 317 8.42 -3.96 2.71
N ILE A 318 8.23 -2.63 2.72
CA ILE A 318 7.39 -1.90 1.75
C ILE A 318 7.95 -2.08 0.34
N GLY A 319 9.28 -1.90 0.17
CA GLY A 319 9.96 -2.04 -1.11
C GLY A 319 9.74 -3.41 -1.74
N GLN A 320 10.01 -4.46 -0.97
CA GLN A 320 9.83 -5.84 -1.39
C GLN A 320 8.36 -6.19 -1.68
N PHE A 321 7.45 -5.78 -0.79
CA PHE A 321 6.03 -6.12 -0.91
C PHE A 321 5.39 -5.52 -2.16
N VAL A 322 5.55 -4.21 -2.39
CA VAL A 322 4.93 -3.53 -3.53
C VAL A 322 5.54 -3.99 -4.85
N ALA A 323 6.88 -4.11 -4.93
CA ALA A 323 7.55 -4.62 -6.12
C ALA A 323 7.10 -6.04 -6.46
N LYS A 324 6.95 -6.92 -5.44
CA LYS A 324 6.41 -8.27 -5.65
C LYS A 324 4.97 -8.23 -6.16
N LYS A 325 4.10 -7.37 -5.65
CA LYS A 325 2.71 -7.24 -6.13
C LYS A 325 2.66 -6.77 -7.59
N LEU A 326 3.49 -5.82 -7.97
CA LEU A 326 3.63 -5.38 -9.37
C LEU A 326 4.13 -6.54 -10.25
N SER A 327 5.18 -7.25 -9.82
CA SER A 327 5.71 -8.42 -10.51
C SER A 327 4.64 -9.52 -10.67
N ASP A 328 3.91 -9.89 -9.60
CA ASP A 328 2.84 -10.88 -9.64
C ASP A 328 1.73 -10.47 -10.63
N TYR A 329 1.34 -9.19 -10.64
CA TYR A 329 0.33 -8.69 -11.58
C TYR A 329 0.78 -8.81 -13.03
N ILE A 330 2.02 -8.48 -13.32
CA ILE A 330 2.56 -8.57 -14.69
C ILE A 330 2.66 -10.02 -15.11
N THR A 331 3.25 -10.85 -14.28
CA THR A 331 3.58 -12.26 -14.63
C THR A 331 2.34 -13.15 -14.61
N THR A 332 1.54 -13.10 -13.57
CA THR A 332 0.41 -14.01 -13.37
C THR A 332 -0.95 -13.36 -13.63
N GLY A 333 -1.05 -12.04 -13.60
CA GLY A 333 -2.32 -11.32 -13.64
C GLY A 333 -3.01 -11.23 -12.27
N SER A 334 -2.33 -11.62 -11.18
CA SER A 334 -2.91 -11.53 -9.84
C SER A 334 -3.18 -10.07 -9.47
N THR A 335 -4.41 -9.76 -9.10
CA THR A 335 -4.82 -8.46 -8.54
C THR A 335 -5.06 -8.52 -7.03
N MET A 336 -4.54 -9.54 -6.37
CA MET A 336 -4.68 -9.70 -4.92
C MET A 336 -4.06 -8.51 -4.18
N LEU A 337 -4.88 -7.86 -3.35
CA LEU A 337 -4.57 -6.63 -2.62
C LEU A 337 -4.43 -5.38 -3.53
N SER A 338 -4.93 -5.41 -4.76
CA SER A 338 -5.12 -4.20 -5.52
C SER A 338 -6.12 -3.28 -4.83
N VAL A 339 -5.79 -1.98 -4.75
CA VAL A 339 -6.66 -1.01 -4.08
C VAL A 339 -7.79 -0.51 -4.98
N ASN A 340 -7.70 -0.70 -6.29
CA ASN A 340 -8.67 -0.17 -7.26
C ASN A 340 -9.33 -1.22 -8.17
N LEU A 341 -8.71 -2.38 -8.39
CA LEU A 341 -9.29 -3.45 -9.22
C LEU A 341 -9.93 -4.55 -8.35
N PRO A 342 -10.81 -5.40 -8.95
CA PRO A 342 -11.31 -6.59 -8.27
C PRO A 342 -10.16 -7.51 -7.84
N ASN A 343 -10.23 -8.08 -6.62
CA ASN A 343 -9.24 -9.06 -6.16
C ASN A 343 -9.46 -10.40 -6.87
N LEU A 344 -8.44 -10.86 -7.58
CA LEU A 344 -8.47 -12.14 -8.31
C LEU A 344 -7.08 -12.75 -8.37
N GLN A 345 -7.02 -14.06 -8.18
CA GLN A 345 -5.84 -14.87 -8.41
C GLN A 345 -6.28 -16.22 -8.96
N LEU A 346 -5.81 -16.58 -10.14
CA LEU A 346 -5.98 -17.89 -10.75
C LEU A 346 -4.62 -18.59 -10.83
N GLU A 347 -4.52 -19.81 -10.28
CA GLU A 347 -3.33 -20.62 -10.46
C GLU A 347 -3.16 -20.95 -11.95
N HIS A 348 -1.91 -20.88 -12.43
CA HIS A 348 -1.64 -21.04 -13.86
C HIS A 348 -1.66 -22.52 -14.23
N THR A 349 -2.60 -22.89 -15.11
CA THR A 349 -2.81 -24.27 -15.53
C THR A 349 -2.65 -24.48 -17.05
N GLY A 350 -2.69 -23.39 -17.84
CA GLY A 350 -2.73 -23.45 -19.29
C GLY A 350 -1.43 -23.03 -19.98
N VAL A 351 -1.44 -23.18 -21.30
CA VAL A 351 -0.34 -22.76 -22.20
C VAL A 351 -0.36 -21.26 -22.41
N GLY A 352 -1.54 -20.66 -22.50
CA GLY A 352 -1.71 -19.22 -22.68
C GLY A 352 -2.64 -18.61 -21.65
N ARG A 353 -2.35 -17.39 -21.22
CA ARG A 353 -3.15 -16.62 -20.27
C ARG A 353 -3.64 -15.31 -20.84
N ILE A 354 -4.96 -15.15 -20.85
CA ILE A 354 -5.66 -13.94 -21.29
C ILE A 354 -6.20 -13.22 -20.05
N LYS A 355 -5.87 -11.95 -19.92
CA LYS A 355 -6.25 -11.07 -18.83
C LYS A 355 -7.08 -9.92 -19.42
N LEU A 356 -8.38 -9.91 -19.13
CA LEU A 356 -9.34 -8.96 -19.70
C LEU A 356 -9.96 -8.12 -18.56
N LEU A 357 -9.67 -6.84 -18.56
CA LEU A 357 -10.42 -5.84 -17.80
C LEU A 357 -11.54 -5.31 -18.68
N HIS A 358 -12.76 -5.27 -18.16
CA HIS A 358 -13.95 -4.90 -18.91
C HIS A 358 -14.94 -4.10 -18.07
N ARG A 359 -15.85 -3.38 -18.72
CA ARG A 359 -17.01 -2.80 -18.03
C ARG A 359 -17.91 -3.93 -17.51
N ASN A 360 -18.30 -3.84 -16.25
CA ASN A 360 -19.12 -4.85 -15.59
C ASN A 360 -20.60 -4.67 -16.01
N VAL A 361 -20.98 -5.24 -17.15
CA VAL A 361 -22.34 -5.25 -17.66
C VAL A 361 -22.79 -6.69 -17.97
N PRO A 362 -24.12 -6.97 -17.95
CA PRO A 362 -24.61 -8.33 -18.25
C PRO A 362 -24.17 -8.83 -19.61
N GLY A 363 -23.84 -10.13 -19.68
CA GLY A 363 -23.52 -10.84 -20.92
C GLY A 363 -22.05 -10.81 -21.35
N VAL A 364 -21.17 -10.03 -20.72
CA VAL A 364 -19.76 -9.95 -21.13
C VAL A 364 -19.09 -11.31 -21.12
N LEU A 365 -19.21 -12.08 -20.03
CA LEU A 365 -18.57 -13.41 -19.94
C LEU A 365 -19.10 -14.37 -20.99
N ALA A 366 -20.39 -14.34 -21.29
CA ALA A 366 -20.99 -15.15 -22.34
C ALA A 366 -20.40 -14.81 -23.73
N THR A 367 -20.22 -13.51 -24.01
CA THR A 367 -19.59 -13.03 -25.26
C THR A 367 -18.13 -13.45 -25.35
N VAL A 368 -17.37 -13.30 -24.25
CA VAL A 368 -15.96 -13.72 -24.17
C VAL A 368 -15.83 -15.23 -24.44
N ASN A 369 -16.65 -16.06 -23.77
CA ASN A 369 -16.61 -17.52 -23.93
C ASN A 369 -17.05 -17.94 -25.33
N LYS A 370 -18.02 -17.26 -25.94
CA LYS A 370 -18.40 -17.48 -27.33
C LYS A 370 -17.25 -17.18 -28.29
N ILE A 371 -16.49 -16.11 -28.08
CA ILE A 371 -15.31 -15.79 -28.88
C ILE A 371 -14.27 -16.92 -28.81
N PHE A 372 -14.00 -17.48 -27.63
CA PHE A 372 -13.09 -18.62 -27.48
C PHE A 372 -13.61 -19.85 -28.22
N ALA A 373 -14.87 -20.20 -28.04
CA ALA A 373 -15.49 -21.34 -28.71
C ALA A 373 -15.47 -21.21 -30.24
N ASP A 374 -15.81 -20.02 -30.77
CA ASP A 374 -15.83 -19.74 -32.22
C ASP A 374 -14.42 -19.85 -32.84
N HIS A 375 -13.35 -19.79 -32.02
CA HIS A 375 -11.96 -19.91 -32.46
C HIS A 375 -11.31 -21.23 -32.02
N GLY A 376 -12.09 -22.18 -31.55
CA GLY A 376 -11.59 -23.52 -31.17
C GLY A 376 -10.70 -23.54 -29.90
N ALA A 377 -10.61 -22.46 -29.16
CA ALA A 377 -9.83 -22.41 -27.93
C ALA A 377 -10.52 -23.14 -26.80
N ASN A 378 -9.82 -24.10 -26.17
CA ASN A 378 -10.31 -24.80 -24.99
C ASN A 378 -9.93 -23.99 -23.73
N ILE A 379 -10.91 -23.75 -22.84
CA ILE A 379 -10.70 -23.08 -21.56
C ILE A 379 -10.27 -24.12 -20.53
N GLU A 380 -9.07 -23.98 -19.97
CA GLU A 380 -8.53 -24.86 -18.93
C GLU A 380 -8.79 -24.32 -17.54
N GLY A 381 -8.88 -23.00 -17.40
CA GLY A 381 -9.23 -22.32 -16.17
C GLY A 381 -9.76 -20.93 -16.47
N GLN A 382 -10.78 -20.50 -15.71
CA GLN A 382 -11.32 -19.16 -15.84
C GLN A 382 -11.81 -18.64 -14.50
N MET A 383 -11.50 -17.40 -14.19
CA MET A 383 -12.01 -16.72 -13.01
C MET A 383 -12.44 -15.31 -13.36
N LEU A 384 -13.61 -14.91 -12.87
CA LEU A 384 -14.17 -13.58 -12.95
C LEU A 384 -14.31 -13.00 -11.55
N ALA A 385 -13.87 -11.76 -11.36
CA ALA A 385 -14.18 -10.96 -10.19
C ALA A 385 -14.67 -9.58 -10.63
N THR A 386 -15.55 -8.97 -9.84
CA THR A 386 -16.11 -7.64 -10.12
C THR A 386 -15.98 -6.70 -8.93
N ARG A 387 -15.82 -5.41 -9.20
CA ARG A 387 -15.80 -4.35 -8.21
C ARG A 387 -16.44 -3.09 -8.81
N GLY A 388 -17.66 -2.75 -8.37
CA GLY A 388 -18.42 -1.66 -8.98
C GLY A 388 -18.69 -1.93 -10.46
N ASP A 389 -18.30 -0.99 -11.29
CA ASP A 389 -18.44 -1.00 -12.75
C ASP A 389 -17.30 -1.68 -13.51
N ILE A 390 -16.30 -2.22 -12.80
CA ILE A 390 -15.15 -2.92 -13.36
C ILE A 390 -15.29 -4.43 -13.17
N GLY A 391 -15.12 -5.19 -14.23
CA GLY A 391 -14.94 -6.64 -14.22
C GLY A 391 -13.53 -7.01 -14.63
N TYR A 392 -12.99 -8.06 -14.04
CA TYR A 392 -11.71 -8.63 -14.40
C TYR A 392 -11.85 -10.13 -14.60
N VAL A 393 -11.52 -10.60 -15.80
CA VAL A 393 -11.52 -12.01 -16.16
C VAL A 393 -10.08 -12.44 -16.49
N VAL A 394 -9.65 -13.52 -15.87
CA VAL A 394 -8.43 -14.25 -16.24
C VAL A 394 -8.84 -15.58 -16.78
N THR A 395 -8.38 -15.94 -17.98
CA THR A 395 -8.68 -17.19 -18.66
C THR A 395 -7.39 -17.84 -19.11
N ASP A 396 -7.19 -19.10 -18.71
CA ASP A 396 -6.14 -19.98 -19.23
C ASP A 396 -6.73 -20.83 -20.36
N ILE A 397 -6.02 -20.87 -21.50
CA ILE A 397 -6.42 -21.61 -22.69
C ILE A 397 -5.30 -22.55 -23.14
N SER A 398 -5.68 -23.66 -23.78
CA SER A 398 -4.76 -24.71 -24.23
C SER A 398 -3.86 -24.30 -25.39
N ASP A 399 -4.31 -23.37 -26.24
CA ASP A 399 -3.56 -22.89 -27.40
C ASP A 399 -3.78 -21.40 -27.64
N VAL A 400 -2.69 -20.64 -27.77
CA VAL A 400 -2.71 -19.17 -27.96
C VAL A 400 -2.59 -18.79 -29.44
N THR A 401 -2.46 -19.75 -30.35
CA THR A 401 -2.14 -19.50 -31.77
C THR A 401 -3.20 -18.72 -32.55
N GLU A 402 -4.38 -18.48 -31.98
CA GLU A 402 -5.42 -17.75 -32.68
C GLU A 402 -5.42 -16.23 -32.41
N ARG A 403 -4.60 -15.51 -33.18
CA ARG A 403 -4.63 -14.03 -33.27
C ARG A 403 -6.05 -13.46 -33.53
N GLY A 404 -6.99 -14.28 -34.00
CA GLY A 404 -8.38 -13.92 -34.27
C GLY A 404 -9.19 -13.63 -32.99
N ALA A 405 -9.08 -14.47 -31.96
CA ALA A 405 -9.78 -14.29 -30.69
C ALA A 405 -9.33 -13.04 -29.96
N SER A 406 -8.02 -12.78 -29.92
CA SER A 406 -7.43 -11.59 -29.29
C SER A 406 -7.94 -10.30 -29.91
N LYS A 407 -7.99 -10.21 -31.25
CA LYS A 407 -8.52 -9.03 -31.96
C LYS A 407 -9.99 -8.79 -31.66
N LYS A 408 -10.81 -9.86 -31.58
CA LYS A 408 -12.23 -9.73 -31.26
C LYS A 408 -12.44 -9.32 -29.83
N LEU A 409 -11.69 -9.87 -28.87
CA LEU A 409 -11.74 -9.47 -27.47
C LEU A 409 -11.34 -7.98 -27.30
N GLN A 410 -10.29 -7.54 -28.00
CA GLN A 410 -9.86 -6.15 -27.97
C GLN A 410 -10.90 -5.20 -28.56
N ALA A 411 -11.65 -5.64 -29.55
CA ALA A 411 -12.66 -4.83 -30.27
C ALA A 411 -14.02 -4.76 -29.56
N LEU A 412 -14.23 -5.48 -28.47
CA LEU A 412 -15.48 -5.37 -27.71
C LEU A 412 -15.62 -3.99 -27.08
N ASP A 413 -16.77 -3.36 -27.22
CA ASP A 413 -17.10 -2.06 -26.61
C ASP A 413 -16.93 -2.06 -25.08
N THR A 414 -17.02 -3.25 -24.48
CA THR A 414 -16.88 -3.44 -23.04
C THR A 414 -15.43 -3.60 -22.60
N THR A 415 -14.49 -3.83 -23.52
CA THR A 415 -13.08 -4.02 -23.17
C THR A 415 -12.46 -2.70 -22.71
N ILE A 416 -11.89 -2.70 -21.50
CA ILE A 416 -11.07 -1.62 -20.96
C ILE A 416 -9.62 -1.88 -21.33
N ARG A 417 -9.10 -3.07 -21.03
CA ARG A 417 -7.73 -3.47 -21.35
C ARG A 417 -7.62 -4.98 -21.52
N LEU A 418 -6.95 -5.39 -22.57
CA LEU A 418 -6.60 -6.78 -22.84
C LEU A 418 -5.08 -6.96 -22.72
N ARG A 419 -4.66 -8.02 -22.01
CA ARG A 419 -3.26 -8.43 -21.93
C ARG A 419 -3.19 -9.94 -22.15
N ILE A 420 -2.22 -10.38 -22.94
CA ILE A 420 -2.02 -11.78 -23.28
C ILE A 420 -0.60 -12.17 -22.92
N ARG A 421 -0.43 -13.35 -22.37
CA ARG A 421 0.87 -13.95 -22.14
C ARG A 421 0.92 -15.29 -22.84
N ASP A 422 1.88 -15.47 -23.73
CA ASP A 422 2.17 -16.71 -24.42
C ASP A 422 3.04 -17.64 -23.55
N ALA A 423 2.87 -18.95 -23.69
CA ALA A 423 3.59 -19.95 -22.88
C ALA A 423 5.10 -19.97 -23.09
N PHE A 424 5.59 -19.39 -24.16
CA PHE A 424 7.02 -19.39 -24.51
C PHE A 424 7.86 -18.37 -23.74
N GLU A 425 7.23 -17.54 -22.89
CA GLU A 425 7.92 -16.54 -22.06
C GLU A 425 8.18 -17.03 -20.62
N ARG A 426 8.59 -18.27 -20.44
CA ARG A 426 9.12 -18.67 -19.12
C ARG A 426 10.51 -18.08 -18.97
N PRO A 427 10.78 -17.17 -18.01
CA PRO A 427 12.14 -16.97 -17.56
C PRO A 427 12.59 -18.29 -16.94
N GLU A 428 13.71 -18.86 -17.40
CA GLU A 428 14.39 -19.93 -16.69
C GLU A 428 14.81 -19.37 -15.32
N PHE A 429 14.08 -19.74 -14.28
CA PHE A 429 14.53 -19.46 -12.92
C PHE A 429 15.78 -20.29 -12.68
N PRO A 430 16.92 -19.67 -12.30
CA PRO A 430 18.04 -20.45 -11.82
C PRO A 430 17.58 -21.27 -10.62
N PRO A 431 18.04 -22.53 -10.49
CA PRO A 431 17.68 -23.38 -9.36
C PRO A 431 18.04 -22.66 -8.07
N GLY A 432 17.08 -22.49 -7.18
CA GLY A 432 17.29 -21.87 -5.87
C GLY A 432 18.44 -22.60 -5.13
N PRO A 433 19.17 -21.90 -4.25
CA PRO A 433 20.25 -22.53 -3.49
C PRO A 433 19.69 -23.73 -2.72
N ALA A 434 20.36 -24.88 -2.92
CA ALA A 434 20.00 -26.10 -2.22
C ALA A 434 20.00 -25.86 -0.70
N ALA A 435 18.89 -26.16 -0.05
CA ALA A 435 18.79 -26.13 1.39
C ALA A 435 19.88 -27.02 2.00
N ARG A 436 20.76 -26.42 2.79
CA ARG A 436 21.71 -27.10 3.66
C ARG A 436 21.20 -27.10 5.08
#